data_3d73dabfeeb9cabe70a134c4c48b9f12
#
_entry.id   3d73dabfeeb9cabe70a134c4c48b9f12
#
_cell.length_a   1.000
_cell.length_b   1.000
_cell.length_c   1.000
_cell.angle_alpha   90.00
_cell.angle_beta   90.00
_cell.angle_gamma   90.00
#
_symmetry.space_group_name_H-M   'P 1'
#
loop_
_entity.id
_entity.type
_entity.pdbx_description
1 polymer ?
#
loop_
_entity_poly.entity_id
_entity_poly.type
_entity_poly.pdbx_seq_one_letter_code
_entity_poly.pdbx_strand_id
1 'polypeptide(L)'
;MKQITFTLFLLFAVSPLFAQQHKSLSILGDSYSTFENYLQPDSNLVWYFQGPQKNTDVSNVEQTWWSLLLKKTGMKLCQNNSYSGSTISSTGYRKEDYSERSFCRRLWNLGCPDVIIVLGATNDSWADSPIGEFKYADWTKQDLYSFRPAMAYMLYHLKNRYPNTEIYFVMNSELKEEITSSCRTLCERYSIPFIQLENIDKINGHPSIKGMEAIAEQVALKIKR
;
A
#
# COMPACT_ATOMS: atom_id res chain seq x y z
N MET A 1 18.95 -78.08 5.04
CA MET A 1 19.22 -76.77 5.67
C MET A 1 18.56 -75.69 4.77
N LYS A 2 17.46 -75.05 5.20
CA LYS A 2 16.75 -73.99 4.44
C LYS A 2 17.29 -72.66 4.94
N GLN A 3 17.95 -71.89 4.05
CA GLN A 3 18.33 -70.50 4.34
C GLN A 3 17.09 -69.60 4.27
N ILE A 4 16.80 -68.90 5.34
CA ILE A 4 15.76 -67.87 5.41
C ILE A 4 16.45 -66.51 5.17
N THR A 5 16.17 -65.90 4.00
CA THR A 5 16.67 -64.57 3.67
C THR A 5 15.73 -63.56 4.27
N PHE A 6 16.19 -62.77 5.23
CA PHE A 6 15.43 -61.69 5.85
C PHE A 6 15.67 -60.40 5.02
N THR A 7 14.65 -59.97 4.27
CA THR A 7 14.68 -58.70 3.53
C THR A 7 14.20 -57.60 4.45
N LEU A 8 15.14 -56.70 4.85
CA LEU A 8 14.80 -55.53 5.68
C LEU A 8 14.28 -54.43 4.78
N PHE A 9 12.97 -54.13 4.86
CA PHE A 9 12.36 -52.96 4.22
C PHE A 9 12.61 -51.71 5.06
N LEU A 10 13.46 -50.81 4.60
CA LEU A 10 13.64 -49.48 5.17
C LEU A 10 12.55 -48.57 4.65
N LEU A 11 11.54 -48.31 5.48
CA LEU A 11 10.51 -47.28 5.23
C LEU A 11 11.12 -45.89 5.47
N PHE A 12 11.46 -45.19 4.40
CA PHE A 12 11.77 -43.76 4.47
C PHE A 12 10.48 -43.02 4.70
N ALA A 13 10.22 -42.55 5.91
CA ALA A 13 9.18 -41.57 6.21
C ALA A 13 9.59 -40.20 5.61
N VAL A 14 9.12 -39.90 4.41
CA VAL A 14 9.22 -38.57 3.82
C VAL A 14 8.19 -37.70 4.54
N SER A 15 8.59 -36.99 5.58
CA SER A 15 7.77 -35.95 6.18
C SER A 15 7.66 -34.81 5.15
N PRO A 16 6.45 -34.45 4.68
CA PRO A 16 6.32 -33.29 3.83
C PRO A 16 6.74 -32.04 4.65
N LEU A 17 7.88 -31.44 4.32
CA LEU A 17 8.18 -30.10 4.76
C LEU A 17 7.18 -29.15 4.11
N PHE A 18 6.08 -28.87 4.79
CA PHE A 18 5.23 -27.73 4.44
C PHE A 18 6.04 -26.48 4.77
N ALA A 19 6.72 -25.93 3.76
CA ALA A 19 7.26 -24.60 3.86
C ALA A 19 6.07 -23.67 4.16
N GLN A 20 6.09 -23.02 5.31
CA GLN A 20 5.08 -22.05 5.68
C GLN A 20 5.14 -20.92 4.63
N GLN A 21 4.19 -20.93 3.70
CA GLN A 21 4.13 -19.94 2.64
C GLN A 21 3.67 -18.63 3.27
N HIS A 22 4.60 -17.71 3.48
CA HIS A 22 4.30 -16.37 3.97
C HIS A 22 3.63 -15.59 2.85
N LYS A 23 2.47 -14.97 3.13
CA LYS A 23 1.85 -14.01 2.22
C LYS A 23 2.82 -12.86 1.93
N SER A 24 2.77 -12.35 0.72
CA SER A 24 3.56 -11.21 0.28
C SER A 24 2.72 -9.94 0.20
N LEU A 25 3.32 -8.79 0.54
CA LEU A 25 2.69 -7.48 0.59
C LEU A 25 3.34 -6.54 -0.42
N SER A 26 2.54 -5.86 -1.24
CA SER A 26 2.98 -4.67 -1.97
C SER A 26 2.25 -3.42 -1.50
N ILE A 27 2.95 -2.29 -1.62
CA ILE A 27 2.49 -0.99 -1.18
C ILE A 27 2.43 -0.04 -2.37
N LEU A 28 1.28 0.59 -2.56
CA LEU A 28 1.10 1.75 -3.43
C LEU A 28 0.83 2.94 -2.52
N GLY A 29 1.83 3.81 -2.31
CA GLY A 29 1.76 4.83 -1.28
C GLY A 29 2.27 6.20 -1.69
N ASP A 30 2.12 7.15 -0.77
CA ASP A 30 2.71 8.48 -0.81
C ASP A 30 3.91 8.58 0.17
N SER A 31 4.24 9.80 0.64
CA SER A 31 5.34 10.05 1.57
C SER A 31 5.27 9.23 2.86
N TYR A 32 4.08 8.91 3.36
CA TYR A 32 3.88 8.14 4.59
C TYR A 32 4.44 6.70 4.51
N SER A 33 4.65 6.21 3.29
CA SER A 33 5.11 4.84 3.04
C SER A 33 6.53 4.77 2.48
N THR A 34 7.18 5.92 2.24
CA THR A 34 8.54 5.94 1.69
C THR A 34 9.58 5.68 2.77
N PHE A 35 10.67 5.05 2.39
CA PHE A 35 11.94 5.02 3.13
C PHE A 35 13.07 4.78 2.14
N GLU A 36 14.23 5.45 2.31
CA GLU A 36 15.36 5.33 1.38
C GLU A 36 15.80 3.86 1.23
N ASN A 37 16.25 3.50 0.04
CA ASN A 37 16.69 2.16 -0.35
C ASN A 37 15.62 1.05 -0.33
N TYR A 38 14.34 1.40 -0.06
CA TYR A 38 13.24 0.42 0.00
C TYR A 38 12.14 0.68 -1.03
N LEU A 39 12.35 1.59 -1.97
CA LEU A 39 11.39 1.92 -3.03
C LEU A 39 11.74 1.21 -4.34
N GLN A 40 10.70 0.92 -5.11
CA GLN A 40 10.81 0.38 -6.46
C GLN A 40 9.83 1.10 -7.38
N PRO A 41 10.31 1.87 -8.36
CA PRO A 41 11.72 2.12 -8.64
C PRO A 41 12.42 2.96 -7.55
N ASP A 42 13.74 2.81 -7.46
CA ASP A 42 14.59 3.54 -6.49
C ASP A 42 14.68 5.04 -6.76
N SER A 43 14.33 5.47 -7.98
CA SER A 43 14.23 6.88 -8.40
C SER A 43 13.03 7.62 -7.80
N ASN A 44 12.12 6.93 -7.12
CA ASN A 44 10.97 7.56 -6.47
C ASN A 44 11.43 8.49 -5.34
N LEU A 45 10.77 9.65 -5.21
CA LEU A 45 11.10 10.60 -4.14
C LEU A 45 10.77 9.99 -2.76
N VAL A 46 11.67 10.27 -1.83
CA VAL A 46 11.67 9.75 -0.46
C VAL A 46 11.39 10.89 0.53
N TRP A 47 10.73 10.55 1.65
CA TRP A 47 10.55 11.45 2.80
C TRP A 47 11.37 11.00 4.02
N TYR A 48 11.42 9.70 4.31
CA TYR A 48 12.12 9.15 5.47
C TYR A 48 13.47 8.56 5.07
N PHE A 49 14.51 8.89 5.82
CA PHE A 49 15.89 8.47 5.57
C PHE A 49 16.50 7.83 6.81
N GLN A 50 17.54 7.07 6.62
CA GLN A 50 18.31 6.49 7.70
C GLN A 50 19.03 7.58 8.51
N GLY A 51 19.00 7.44 9.83
CA GLY A 51 19.66 8.35 10.77
C GLY A 51 18.81 9.55 11.18
N PRO A 52 19.31 10.39 12.12
CA PRO A 52 18.56 11.51 12.68
C PRO A 52 18.22 12.58 11.65
N GLN A 53 16.99 13.05 11.66
CA GLN A 53 16.49 14.10 10.78
C GLN A 53 15.83 15.21 11.61
N LYS A 54 15.82 16.45 11.09
CA LYS A 54 15.21 17.60 11.78
C LYS A 54 13.69 17.65 11.69
N ASN A 55 13.12 17.00 10.68
CA ASN A 55 11.70 17.09 10.32
C ASN A 55 10.87 15.88 10.72
N THR A 56 11.48 14.84 11.29
CA THR A 56 10.83 13.63 11.77
C THR A 56 11.68 12.94 12.83
N ASP A 57 11.07 12.12 13.68
CA ASP A 57 11.75 11.22 14.62
C ASP A 57 11.99 9.81 14.04
N VAL A 58 11.36 9.49 12.89
CA VAL A 58 11.58 8.22 12.20
C VAL A 58 12.96 8.25 11.53
N SER A 59 13.85 7.39 11.99
CA SER A 59 15.27 7.35 11.58
C SER A 59 15.75 5.96 11.13
N ASN A 60 14.85 4.98 11.14
CA ASN A 60 15.15 3.60 10.77
C ASN A 60 13.96 2.96 10.06
N VAL A 61 14.21 2.14 9.06
CA VAL A 61 13.18 1.43 8.29
C VAL A 61 12.26 0.56 9.17
N GLU A 62 12.80 -0.02 10.23
CA GLU A 62 12.03 -0.85 11.16
C GLU A 62 10.94 -0.08 11.93
N GLN A 63 11.01 1.25 11.93
CA GLN A 63 10.04 2.15 12.54
C GLN A 63 8.89 2.51 11.58
N THR A 64 8.99 2.18 10.29
CA THR A 64 7.93 2.45 9.33
C THR A 64 6.71 1.56 9.58
N TRP A 65 5.51 2.10 9.29
CA TRP A 65 4.25 1.37 9.52
C TRP A 65 4.22 0.02 8.79
N TRP A 66 4.76 -0.04 7.59
CA TRP A 66 4.74 -1.26 6.79
C TRP A 66 5.77 -2.29 7.29
N SER A 67 6.94 -1.87 7.77
CA SER A 67 7.92 -2.79 8.39
C SER A 67 7.35 -3.40 9.67
N LEU A 68 6.70 -2.57 10.50
CA LEU A 68 6.00 -3.01 11.70
C LEU A 68 4.85 -3.97 11.36
N LEU A 69 4.08 -3.68 10.30
CA LEU A 69 3.01 -4.55 9.82
C LEU A 69 3.54 -5.92 9.35
N LEU A 70 4.62 -5.94 8.55
CA LEU A 70 5.26 -7.17 8.12
C LEU A 70 5.68 -8.04 9.31
N LYS A 71 6.30 -7.43 10.32
CA LYS A 71 6.70 -8.12 11.56
C LYS A 71 5.49 -8.70 12.32
N LYS A 72 4.38 -7.94 12.42
CA LYS A 72 3.15 -8.37 13.12
C LYS A 72 2.42 -9.51 12.41
N THR A 73 2.43 -9.50 11.08
CA THR A 73 1.65 -10.44 10.26
C THR A 73 2.46 -11.63 9.76
N GLY A 74 3.77 -11.57 9.82
CA GLY A 74 4.68 -12.55 9.22
C GLY A 74 4.75 -12.47 7.69
N MET A 75 4.13 -11.45 7.07
CA MET A 75 4.22 -11.22 5.62
C MET A 75 5.63 -10.80 5.20
N LYS A 76 5.93 -10.94 3.91
CA LYS A 76 7.17 -10.45 3.31
C LYS A 76 6.87 -9.30 2.35
N LEU A 77 7.76 -8.31 2.30
CA LEU A 77 7.63 -7.24 1.31
C LEU A 77 7.90 -7.81 -0.10
N CYS A 78 6.90 -7.67 -0.99
CA CYS A 78 7.06 -7.93 -2.42
C CYS A 78 7.60 -6.68 -3.11
N GLN A 79 6.90 -5.55 -2.97
CA GLN A 79 7.30 -4.28 -3.58
C GLN A 79 6.73 -3.09 -2.82
N ASN A 80 7.55 -2.05 -2.65
CA ASN A 80 7.09 -0.75 -2.16
C ASN A 80 7.21 0.29 -3.29
N ASN A 81 6.09 0.56 -3.97
CA ASN A 81 6.01 1.59 -5.00
C ASN A 81 5.34 2.85 -4.46
N SER A 82 5.95 3.43 -3.41
CA SER A 82 5.55 4.71 -2.85
C SER A 82 6.36 5.86 -3.44
N TYR A 83 5.77 7.06 -3.46
CA TYR A 83 6.41 8.26 -4.01
C TYR A 83 6.00 9.49 -3.17
N SER A 84 6.96 10.15 -2.55
CA SER A 84 6.70 11.32 -1.70
C SER A 84 6.02 12.45 -2.46
N GLY A 85 4.93 12.98 -1.92
CA GLY A 85 4.14 14.07 -2.51
C GLY A 85 3.22 13.64 -3.65
N SER A 86 3.12 12.35 -3.97
CA SER A 86 2.25 11.90 -5.06
C SER A 86 0.76 11.93 -4.71
N THR A 87 -0.06 12.25 -5.70
CA THR A 87 -1.52 12.28 -5.67
C THR A 87 -2.10 11.04 -6.37
N ILE A 88 -3.33 10.68 -6.05
CA ILE A 88 -4.08 9.68 -6.83
C ILE A 88 -4.39 10.25 -8.21
N SER A 89 -4.90 11.48 -8.24
CA SER A 89 -5.12 12.21 -9.50
C SER A 89 -3.80 12.61 -10.16
N SER A 90 -3.87 13.02 -11.41
CA SER A 90 -2.73 13.61 -12.13
C SER A 90 -2.50 15.09 -11.79
N THR A 91 -3.34 15.69 -10.95
CA THR A 91 -3.18 17.07 -10.49
C THR A 91 -2.45 17.10 -9.17
N GLY A 92 -1.30 17.75 -9.15
CA GLY A 92 -0.49 17.94 -7.96
C GLY A 92 -0.60 19.34 -7.35
N TYR A 93 0.33 19.64 -6.44
CA TYR A 93 0.44 20.96 -5.81
C TYR A 93 0.58 22.07 -6.86
N ARG A 94 -0.05 23.22 -6.61
CA ARG A 94 -0.09 24.36 -7.54
C ARG A 94 -0.64 24.00 -8.93
N LYS A 95 -1.45 22.94 -9.02
CA LYS A 95 -2.01 22.38 -10.26
C LYS A 95 -0.94 21.90 -11.26
N GLU A 96 0.23 21.54 -10.76
CA GLU A 96 1.28 20.92 -11.57
C GLU A 96 0.84 19.54 -12.07
N ASP A 97 1.37 19.14 -13.22
CA ASP A 97 1.15 17.81 -13.79
C ASP A 97 1.94 16.75 -13.02
N TYR A 98 1.23 15.90 -12.29
CA TYR A 98 1.79 14.76 -11.55
C TYR A 98 1.49 13.42 -12.21
N SER A 99 1.07 13.42 -13.48
CA SER A 99 0.66 12.19 -14.20
C SER A 99 1.69 11.07 -14.09
N GLU A 100 3.01 11.37 -14.25
CA GLU A 100 4.07 10.36 -14.22
C GLU A 100 4.36 9.78 -12.82
N ARG A 101 3.98 10.48 -11.75
CA ARG A 101 4.16 10.03 -10.36
C ARG A 101 2.86 9.71 -9.63
N SER A 102 1.70 9.87 -10.30
CA SER A 102 0.39 9.60 -9.73
C SER A 102 0.20 8.12 -9.37
N PHE A 103 -0.73 7.83 -8.46
CA PHE A 103 -1.10 6.45 -8.16
C PHE A 103 -1.64 5.73 -9.41
N CYS A 104 -2.37 6.44 -10.28
CA CYS A 104 -2.88 5.90 -11.55
C CYS A 104 -1.76 5.41 -12.47
N ARG A 105 -0.59 6.05 -12.44
CA ARG A 105 0.59 5.63 -13.21
C ARG A 105 1.29 4.44 -12.58
N ARG A 106 1.42 4.42 -11.25
CA ARG A 106 2.25 3.46 -10.52
C ARG A 106 1.56 2.13 -10.18
N LEU A 107 0.23 2.08 -10.24
CA LEU A 107 -0.56 0.87 -9.95
C LEU A 107 -0.14 -0.36 -10.78
N TRP A 108 0.46 -0.16 -11.94
CA TRP A 108 0.84 -1.23 -12.86
C TRP A 108 2.11 -1.98 -12.45
N ASN A 109 2.88 -1.41 -11.53
CA ASN A 109 4.16 -1.95 -11.10
C ASN A 109 4.17 -2.24 -9.58
N LEU A 110 3.50 -3.32 -9.20
CA LEU A 110 3.40 -3.79 -7.80
C LEU A 110 3.85 -5.26 -7.65
N GLY A 111 4.54 -5.82 -8.65
CA GLY A 111 4.97 -7.21 -8.60
C GLY A 111 3.80 -8.20 -8.66
N CYS A 112 3.92 -9.31 -7.92
CA CYS A 112 2.89 -10.35 -7.82
C CYS A 112 2.58 -10.65 -6.33
N PRO A 113 1.99 -9.72 -5.60
CA PRO A 113 1.73 -9.87 -4.17
C PRO A 113 0.43 -10.64 -3.89
N ASP A 114 0.34 -11.21 -2.68
CA ASP A 114 -0.91 -11.75 -2.14
C ASP A 114 -1.80 -10.63 -1.56
N VAL A 115 -1.19 -9.53 -1.10
CA VAL A 115 -1.87 -8.38 -0.51
C VAL A 115 -1.33 -7.09 -1.11
N ILE A 116 -2.22 -6.16 -1.46
CA ILE A 116 -1.87 -4.78 -1.81
C ILE A 116 -2.49 -3.84 -0.77
N ILE A 117 -1.68 -2.95 -0.22
CA ILE A 117 -2.17 -1.82 0.57
C ILE A 117 -1.94 -0.55 -0.23
N VAL A 118 -3.03 0.17 -0.48
CA VAL A 118 -3.00 1.52 -1.03
C VAL A 118 -3.15 2.50 0.12
N LEU A 119 -2.11 3.29 0.43
CA LEU A 119 -2.20 4.37 1.41
C LEU A 119 -2.04 5.70 0.69
N GLY A 120 -3.13 6.46 0.54
CA GLY A 120 -3.15 7.65 -0.29
C GLY A 120 -4.29 8.62 -0.01
N ALA A 121 -4.52 9.53 -0.97
CA ALA A 121 -5.47 10.65 -0.91
C ALA A 121 -5.04 11.83 -0.03
N THR A 122 -3.99 11.70 0.77
CA THR A 122 -3.48 12.81 1.60
C THR A 122 -3.08 14.01 0.75
N ASN A 123 -2.27 13.76 -0.28
CA ASN A 123 -1.78 14.83 -1.16
C ASN A 123 -2.88 15.39 -2.06
N ASP A 124 -3.88 14.61 -2.48
CA ASP A 124 -5.04 15.13 -3.22
C ASP A 124 -5.82 16.13 -2.35
N SER A 125 -6.00 15.83 -1.06
CA SER A 125 -6.64 16.72 -0.11
C SER A 125 -5.83 17.99 0.14
N TRP A 126 -4.51 17.90 0.28
CA TRP A 126 -3.64 19.03 0.58
C TRP A 126 -3.34 19.91 -0.64
N ALA A 127 -3.30 19.32 -1.83
CA ALA A 127 -3.05 20.03 -3.08
C ALA A 127 -4.31 20.66 -3.69
N ASP A 128 -5.47 20.55 -3.05
CA ASP A 128 -6.74 21.00 -3.64
C ASP A 128 -6.98 20.39 -5.03
N SER A 129 -6.73 19.08 -5.18
CA SER A 129 -7.01 18.39 -6.44
C SER A 129 -8.48 18.56 -6.83
N PRO A 130 -8.80 18.89 -8.10
CA PRO A 130 -10.19 18.98 -8.54
C PRO A 130 -10.96 17.70 -8.22
N ILE A 131 -12.12 17.82 -7.59
CA ILE A 131 -12.86 16.64 -7.14
C ILE A 131 -13.45 15.84 -8.32
N GLY A 132 -14.00 16.49 -9.32
CA GLY A 132 -14.64 15.90 -10.50
C GLY A 132 -15.93 15.15 -10.19
N GLU A 133 -16.64 14.74 -11.25
CA GLU A 133 -17.83 13.90 -11.15
C GLU A 133 -17.43 12.42 -11.04
N PHE A 134 -18.30 11.59 -10.48
CA PHE A 134 -18.08 10.14 -10.48
C PHE A 134 -18.15 9.58 -11.89
N LYS A 135 -17.07 8.94 -12.33
CA LYS A 135 -16.95 8.29 -13.63
C LYS A 135 -16.38 6.88 -13.46
N TYR A 136 -17.03 5.88 -14.01
CA TYR A 136 -16.76 4.48 -13.73
C TYR A 136 -16.31 3.65 -14.94
N ALA A 137 -16.29 4.26 -16.12
CA ALA A 137 -15.86 3.66 -17.39
C ALA A 137 -15.42 4.74 -18.39
N ASP A 138 -14.84 4.35 -19.49
CA ASP A 138 -14.46 5.20 -20.62
C ASP A 138 -13.65 6.44 -20.22
N TRP A 139 -12.70 6.24 -19.29
CA TRP A 139 -11.82 7.29 -18.81
C TRP A 139 -10.90 7.79 -19.93
N THR A 140 -10.90 9.09 -20.13
CA THR A 140 -9.91 9.80 -20.92
C THR A 140 -8.72 10.20 -20.06
N LYS A 141 -7.59 10.57 -20.67
CA LYS A 141 -6.44 11.13 -19.94
C LYS A 141 -6.83 12.36 -19.11
N GLN A 142 -7.75 13.19 -19.63
CA GLN A 142 -8.19 14.41 -18.93
C GLN A 142 -9.00 14.11 -17.67
N ASP A 143 -9.78 13.03 -17.65
CA ASP A 143 -10.54 12.62 -16.47
C ASP A 143 -9.63 12.35 -15.26
N LEU A 144 -8.41 11.84 -15.50
CA LEU A 144 -7.47 11.50 -14.45
C LEU A 144 -6.88 12.72 -13.73
N TYR A 145 -7.11 13.93 -14.21
CA TYR A 145 -6.76 15.17 -13.51
C TYR A 145 -7.78 15.57 -12.43
N SER A 146 -8.86 14.81 -12.26
CA SER A 146 -9.82 14.97 -11.19
C SER A 146 -9.85 13.76 -10.29
N PHE A 147 -10.02 13.96 -8.97
CA PHE A 147 -9.85 12.94 -7.94
C PHE A 147 -10.79 11.74 -8.11
N ARG A 148 -12.12 11.99 -8.22
CA ARG A 148 -13.11 10.89 -8.32
C ARG A 148 -12.89 9.98 -9.53
N PRO A 149 -12.74 10.52 -10.76
CA PRO A 149 -12.44 9.67 -11.92
C PRO A 149 -11.10 8.94 -11.78
N ALA A 150 -10.05 9.60 -11.28
CA ALA A 150 -8.74 9.00 -11.09
C ALA A 150 -8.76 7.85 -10.07
N MET A 151 -9.43 8.05 -8.94
CA MET A 151 -9.58 7.01 -7.94
C MET A 151 -10.42 5.83 -8.46
N ALA A 152 -11.53 6.10 -9.17
CA ALA A 152 -12.32 5.05 -9.81
C ALA A 152 -11.50 4.24 -10.80
N TYR A 153 -10.72 4.91 -11.66
CA TYR A 153 -9.77 4.29 -12.58
C TYR A 153 -8.76 3.40 -11.84
N MET A 154 -8.12 3.95 -10.81
CA MET A 154 -7.12 3.22 -10.03
C MET A 154 -7.71 1.94 -9.42
N LEU A 155 -8.84 2.03 -8.72
CA LEU A 155 -9.45 0.88 -8.05
C LEU A 155 -9.93 -0.18 -9.04
N TYR A 156 -10.53 0.23 -10.16
CA TYR A 156 -10.94 -0.66 -11.24
C TYR A 156 -9.74 -1.44 -11.80
N HIS A 157 -8.66 -0.73 -12.15
CA HIS A 157 -7.49 -1.36 -12.74
C HIS A 157 -6.70 -2.22 -11.74
N LEU A 158 -6.63 -1.84 -10.48
CA LEU A 158 -6.04 -2.69 -9.44
C LEU A 158 -6.75 -4.04 -9.35
N LYS A 159 -8.08 -4.07 -9.32
CA LYS A 159 -8.85 -5.32 -9.26
C LYS A 159 -8.68 -6.19 -10.51
N ASN A 160 -8.61 -5.58 -11.67
CA ASN A 160 -8.46 -6.32 -12.93
C ASN A 160 -7.02 -6.80 -13.16
N ARG A 161 -6.02 -6.02 -12.72
CA ARG A 161 -4.61 -6.35 -12.88
C ARG A 161 -4.14 -7.41 -11.87
N TYR A 162 -4.73 -7.40 -10.66
CA TYR A 162 -4.37 -8.27 -9.54
C TYR A 162 -5.59 -9.08 -9.04
N PRO A 163 -6.16 -9.98 -9.87
CA PRO A 163 -7.46 -10.61 -9.58
C PRO A 163 -7.47 -11.52 -8.36
N ASN A 164 -6.32 -12.10 -7.99
CA ASN A 164 -6.19 -13.02 -6.85
C ASN A 164 -5.54 -12.35 -5.62
N THR A 165 -5.44 -11.02 -5.63
CA THR A 165 -4.79 -10.27 -4.58
C THR A 165 -5.83 -9.60 -3.68
N GLU A 166 -5.64 -9.67 -2.37
CA GLU A 166 -6.41 -8.90 -1.41
C GLU A 166 -5.97 -7.43 -1.47
N ILE A 167 -6.91 -6.51 -1.72
CA ILE A 167 -6.61 -5.08 -1.86
C ILE A 167 -7.30 -4.33 -0.72
N TYR A 168 -6.56 -3.47 -0.03
CA TYR A 168 -7.06 -2.59 1.03
C TYR A 168 -6.72 -1.14 0.70
N PHE A 169 -7.68 -0.24 0.90
CA PHE A 169 -7.45 1.20 0.79
C PHE A 169 -7.40 1.81 2.18
N VAL A 170 -6.25 2.39 2.50
CA VAL A 170 -5.98 3.06 3.78
C VAL A 170 -5.92 4.55 3.56
N MET A 171 -6.64 5.31 4.36
CA MET A 171 -6.72 6.75 4.28
C MET A 171 -6.33 7.41 5.61
N ASN A 172 -5.52 8.45 5.52
CA ASN A 172 -5.18 9.29 6.67
C ASN A 172 -6.43 9.95 7.27
N SER A 173 -6.38 10.29 8.55
CA SER A 173 -7.37 11.13 9.22
C SER A 173 -7.26 12.60 8.78
N GLU A 174 -8.28 13.39 9.08
CA GLU A 174 -8.26 14.86 8.95
C GLU A 174 -8.11 15.37 7.49
N LEU A 175 -8.61 14.61 6.53
CA LEU A 175 -8.69 15.03 5.14
C LEU A 175 -10.01 15.77 4.87
N LYS A 176 -10.08 16.50 3.76
CA LYS A 176 -11.31 17.17 3.32
C LYS A 176 -12.45 16.16 3.18
N GLU A 177 -13.66 16.55 3.62
CA GLU A 177 -14.83 15.67 3.62
C GLU A 177 -15.18 15.16 2.22
N GLU A 178 -15.05 16.00 1.19
CA GLU A 178 -15.29 15.57 -0.19
C GLU A 178 -14.33 14.45 -0.66
N ILE A 179 -13.09 14.49 -0.21
CA ILE A 179 -12.11 13.42 -0.46
C ILE A 179 -12.50 12.17 0.32
N THR A 180 -12.81 12.32 1.62
CA THR A 180 -13.17 11.22 2.52
C THR A 180 -14.41 10.48 2.04
N SER A 181 -15.48 11.21 1.76
CA SER A 181 -16.74 10.63 1.26
C SER A 181 -16.58 9.97 -0.11
N SER A 182 -15.77 10.57 -1.00
CA SER A 182 -15.46 9.97 -2.30
C SER A 182 -14.68 8.65 -2.16
N CYS A 183 -13.69 8.60 -1.26
CA CYS A 183 -12.95 7.37 -0.97
C CYS A 183 -13.89 6.26 -0.49
N ARG A 184 -14.78 6.56 0.45
CA ARG A 184 -15.76 5.62 1.00
C ARG A 184 -16.67 5.06 -0.09
N THR A 185 -17.29 5.96 -0.87
CA THR A 185 -18.21 5.61 -1.97
C THR A 185 -17.52 4.72 -3.02
N LEU A 186 -16.31 5.07 -3.42
CA LEU A 186 -15.58 4.32 -4.46
C LEU A 186 -15.08 2.97 -3.95
N CYS A 187 -14.58 2.90 -2.71
CA CYS A 187 -14.18 1.64 -2.10
C CYS A 187 -15.37 0.67 -1.96
N GLU A 188 -16.52 1.17 -1.54
CA GLU A 188 -17.77 0.39 -1.46
C GLU A 188 -18.16 -0.14 -2.84
N ARG A 189 -18.21 0.71 -3.87
CA ARG A 189 -18.54 0.33 -5.23
C ARG A 189 -17.64 -0.78 -5.78
N TYR A 190 -16.35 -0.72 -5.53
CA TYR A 190 -15.40 -1.72 -6.01
C TYR A 190 -15.20 -2.89 -5.03
N SER A 191 -15.94 -2.93 -3.92
CA SER A 191 -15.80 -3.96 -2.86
C SER A 191 -14.36 -4.08 -2.36
N ILE A 192 -13.72 -2.94 -2.13
CA ILE A 192 -12.39 -2.82 -1.54
C ILE A 192 -12.56 -2.36 -0.09
N PRO A 193 -12.05 -3.12 0.91
CA PRO A 193 -12.08 -2.69 2.29
C PRO A 193 -11.44 -1.32 2.48
N PHE A 194 -12.20 -0.40 3.08
CA PHE A 194 -11.78 0.96 3.39
C PHE A 194 -11.39 1.06 4.87
N ILE A 195 -10.17 1.52 5.11
CA ILE A 195 -9.59 1.71 6.45
C ILE A 195 -9.30 3.20 6.63
N GLN A 196 -10.15 3.87 7.37
CA GLN A 196 -9.89 5.25 7.80
C GLN A 196 -9.07 5.20 9.08
N LEU A 197 -7.89 5.80 9.05
CA LEU A 197 -7.00 5.90 10.21
C LEU A 197 -7.50 6.98 11.17
N GLU A 198 -7.27 6.77 12.46
CA GLU A 198 -7.69 7.67 13.52
C GLU A 198 -6.51 7.97 14.46
N ASN A 199 -6.45 9.20 14.97
CA ASN A 199 -5.49 9.62 16.01
C ASN A 199 -4.02 9.30 15.67
N ILE A 200 -3.61 9.58 14.44
CA ILE A 200 -2.23 9.38 14.01
C ILE A 200 -1.38 10.55 14.47
N ASP A 201 -0.42 10.28 15.35
CA ASP A 201 0.56 11.25 15.81
C ASP A 201 1.49 11.67 14.68
N LYS A 202 1.75 12.98 14.54
CA LYS A 202 2.48 13.55 13.39
C LYS A 202 3.49 14.60 13.81
N ILE A 203 4.62 14.62 13.12
CA ILE A 203 5.62 15.67 13.13
C ILE A 203 5.68 16.28 11.73
N ASN A 204 5.51 17.58 11.60
CA ASN A 204 5.47 18.28 10.30
C ASN A 204 4.51 17.63 9.28
N GLY A 205 3.31 17.24 9.75
CA GLY A 205 2.27 16.65 8.91
C GLY A 205 2.49 15.18 8.54
N HIS A 206 3.60 14.56 8.93
CA HIS A 206 3.93 13.17 8.63
C HIS A 206 3.92 12.31 9.92
N PRO A 207 3.56 11.02 9.83
CA PRO A 207 3.57 10.15 10.98
C PRO A 207 4.91 10.15 11.72
N SER A 208 4.86 10.37 13.06
CA SER A 208 5.97 10.12 13.97
C SER A 208 6.17 8.60 14.16
N ILE A 209 7.18 8.17 14.91
CA ILE A 209 7.33 6.76 15.33
C ILE A 209 6.02 6.24 15.92
N LYS A 210 5.39 7.03 16.82
CA LYS A 210 4.10 6.72 17.43
C LYS A 210 2.98 6.61 16.40
N GLY A 211 2.97 7.51 15.41
CA GLY A 211 2.02 7.49 14.32
C GLY A 211 2.22 6.27 13.41
N MET A 212 3.44 5.89 13.12
CA MET A 212 3.77 4.68 12.36
C MET A 212 3.29 3.41 13.06
N GLU A 213 3.48 3.31 14.39
CA GLU A 213 2.97 2.22 15.21
C GLU A 213 1.43 2.16 15.16
N ALA A 214 0.76 3.31 15.32
CA ALA A 214 -0.69 3.39 15.26
C ALA A 214 -1.26 2.98 13.90
N ILE A 215 -0.62 3.36 12.79
CA ILE A 215 -1.00 2.91 11.44
C ILE A 215 -0.88 1.38 11.34
N ALA A 216 0.28 0.83 11.73
CA ALA A 216 0.52 -0.61 11.67
C ALA A 216 -0.51 -1.42 12.48
N GLU A 217 -0.85 -0.95 13.69
CA GLU A 217 -1.87 -1.55 14.54
C GLU A 217 -3.26 -1.54 13.88
N GLN A 218 -3.72 -0.36 13.43
CA GLN A 218 -5.06 -0.21 12.86
C GLN A 218 -5.21 -1.02 11.58
N VAL A 219 -4.17 -1.06 10.74
CA VAL A 219 -4.17 -1.87 9.51
C VAL A 219 -4.14 -3.37 9.84
N ALA A 220 -3.31 -3.81 10.78
CA ALA A 220 -3.22 -5.23 11.18
C ALA A 220 -4.54 -5.81 11.69
N LEU A 221 -5.36 -4.99 12.35
CA LEU A 221 -6.70 -5.39 12.84
C LEU A 221 -7.71 -5.66 11.72
N LYS A 222 -7.50 -5.13 10.52
CA LYS A 222 -8.44 -5.20 9.39
C LYS A 222 -8.02 -6.16 8.29
N ILE A 223 -6.74 -6.52 8.22
CA ILE A 223 -6.25 -7.49 7.23
C ILE A 223 -6.63 -8.90 7.68
N LYS A 224 -7.21 -9.67 6.77
CA LYS A 224 -7.53 -11.08 7.02
C LYS A 224 -6.22 -11.89 7.13
N ARG A 225 -6.10 -12.63 8.21
CA ARG A 225 -4.98 -13.56 8.43
C ARG A 225 -5.15 -14.85 7.63
#